data_63d8046956187c34ec32045ffc695609
#
_entry.id   63d8046956187c34ec32045ffc695609
#
_cell.length_a   1.000
_cell.length_b   1.000
_cell.length_c   1.000
_cell.angle_alpha   90.00
_cell.angle_beta   90.00
_cell.angle_gamma   90.00
#
_symmetry.space_group_name_H-M   'P 1'
#
loop_
_entity.id
_entity.type
_entity.pdbx_description
1 polymer ?
#
loop_
_entity_poly.entity_id
_entity_poly.type
_entity_poly.pdbx_seq_one_letter_code
_entity_poly.pdbx_strand_id
1 'polypeptide(L)'
;MTDLTDKNSRKSGMQTSAAMNQYKGVSVRASVENADPHTLIQMLFDGAMERLNMAKMHMKQDNIALKGENISRAISILDGLRTSLDMKAGGEIAENLESLYDYMQRQLLVANVDNNADKIDEVLSLIGEIRSGWMAIPQEIRNTAKIETIEK
;
A
#
# COMPACT_ATOMS: atom_id res chain seq x y z
N MET A 1 -37.41 -1.26 -5.48
CA MET A 1 -36.78 -1.53 -5.70
C MET A 1 -36.37 -1.41 -5.78
N THR A 2 -36.24 -1.33 -5.32
CA THR A 2 -35.68 -1.45 -5.43
C THR A 2 -34.92 -1.78 -5.49
N ASP A 3 -34.62 -1.89 -5.01
CA ASP A 3 -33.72 -2.14 -5.18
C ASP A 3 -33.08 -2.60 -5.88
N LEU A 4 -33.52 -3.21 -5.74
CA LEU A 4 -32.86 -3.55 -6.70
C LEU A 4 -32.85 -2.69 -7.68
N THR A 5 -33.78 -2.28 -7.79
CA THR A 5 -33.66 -1.40 -8.78
C THR A 5 -33.26 -0.27 -8.23
N ASP A 6 -33.51 -0.14 -7.17
CA ASP A 6 -32.86 0.72 -6.73
C ASP A 6 -31.70 0.38 -6.63
N LYS A 7 -31.65 -0.73 -6.50
CA LYS A 7 -30.54 -1.15 -6.79
C LYS A 7 -30.25 -0.72 -8.06
N ASN A 8 -31.14 -0.50 -8.89
CA ASN A 8 -30.74 -0.12 -10.14
C ASN A 8 -30.68 1.24 -10.34
N SER A 9 -31.33 1.93 -9.59
CA SER A 9 -31.19 3.26 -9.89
C SER A 9 -30.42 3.91 -8.94
N ARG A 10 -30.50 3.51 -7.90
CA ARG A 10 -29.58 3.86 -7.12
C ARG A 10 -28.72 3.24 -7.70
N LYS A 11 -29.09 2.54 -8.32
CA LYS A 11 -28.45 2.04 -9.20
C LYS A 11 -28.19 2.92 -10.24
N SER A 12 -28.80 3.91 -10.53
CA SER A 12 -28.20 4.72 -11.49
C SER A 12 -27.13 5.49 -10.77
N GLY A 13 -27.34 6.04 -9.69
CA GLY A 13 -26.28 6.71 -8.96
C GLY A 13 -25.41 5.72 -8.27
N MET A 14 -25.96 5.09 -7.25
CA MET A 14 -25.21 4.21 -6.45
C MET A 14 -24.92 2.93 -7.09
N GLN A 15 -25.79 2.49 -7.93
CA GLN A 15 -25.56 1.26 -8.52
C GLN A 15 -24.52 1.36 -9.57
N THR A 16 -24.44 2.39 -10.34
CA THR A 16 -23.39 2.61 -11.32
C THR A 16 -22.07 2.74 -10.63
N SER A 17 -22.03 3.44 -9.51
CA SER A 17 -20.80 3.56 -8.74
C SER A 17 -20.35 2.24 -8.17
N ALA A 18 -21.27 1.44 -7.68
CA ALA A 18 -20.95 0.12 -7.15
C ALA A 18 -20.41 -0.78 -8.25
N ALA A 19 -21.01 -0.71 -9.44
CA ALA A 19 -20.54 -1.50 -10.57
C ALA A 19 -19.15 -1.08 -10.98
N MET A 20 -18.86 0.23 -10.99
CA MET A 20 -17.54 0.71 -11.33
C MET A 20 -16.52 0.31 -10.29
N ASN A 21 -16.89 0.35 -9.03
CA ASN A 21 -16.00 -0.07 -7.97
C ASN A 21 -15.71 -1.57 -8.05
N GLN A 22 -16.70 -2.35 -8.42
CA GLN A 22 -16.52 -3.75 -8.63
C GLN A 22 -15.58 -4.02 -9.79
N TYR A 23 -15.75 -3.28 -10.87
CA TYR A 23 -14.88 -3.40 -12.02
C TYR A 23 -13.45 -3.04 -11.66
N LYS A 24 -13.26 -1.96 -10.91
CA LYS A 24 -11.94 -1.56 -10.47
C LYS A 24 -11.33 -2.62 -9.55
N GLY A 25 -12.14 -3.20 -8.67
CA GLY A 25 -11.66 -4.24 -7.78
C GLY A 25 -11.19 -5.47 -8.55
N VAL A 26 -11.97 -5.86 -9.56
CA VAL A 26 -11.59 -6.98 -10.41
C VAL A 26 -10.32 -6.65 -11.18
N SER A 27 -10.23 -5.43 -11.71
CA SER A 27 -9.06 -5.01 -12.45
C SER A 27 -7.81 -4.99 -11.58
N VAL A 28 -7.93 -4.49 -10.35
CA VAL A 28 -6.80 -4.47 -9.42
C VAL A 28 -6.40 -5.89 -9.07
N ARG A 29 -7.38 -6.75 -8.82
CA ARG A 29 -7.09 -8.14 -8.50
C ARG A 29 -6.38 -8.83 -9.64
N ALA A 30 -6.84 -8.61 -10.88
CA ALA A 30 -6.19 -9.20 -12.05
C ALA A 30 -4.76 -8.69 -12.19
N SER A 31 -4.55 -7.39 -11.92
CA SER A 31 -3.20 -6.83 -11.97
C SER A 31 -2.30 -7.47 -10.94
N VAL A 32 -2.80 -7.67 -9.72
CA VAL A 32 -2.02 -8.29 -8.66
C VAL A 32 -1.71 -9.75 -9.02
N GLU A 33 -2.70 -10.47 -9.51
CA GLU A 33 -2.52 -11.88 -9.86
C GLU A 33 -1.51 -12.08 -10.98
N ASN A 34 -1.45 -11.11 -11.90
CA ASN A 34 -0.54 -11.22 -13.04
C ASN A 34 0.78 -10.51 -12.83
N ALA A 35 0.93 -9.80 -11.73
CA ALA A 35 2.15 -9.06 -11.47
C ALA A 35 3.27 -10.02 -11.06
N ASP A 36 4.49 -9.76 -11.55
CA ASP A 36 5.64 -10.48 -11.02
C ASP A 36 5.95 -9.95 -9.61
N PRO A 37 6.78 -10.66 -8.85
CA PRO A 37 7.06 -10.24 -7.47
C PRO A 37 7.59 -8.82 -7.36
N HIS A 38 8.40 -8.38 -8.31
CA HIS A 38 8.96 -7.03 -8.28
C HIS A 38 7.85 -5.99 -8.43
N THR A 39 6.95 -6.21 -9.40
CA THR A 39 5.85 -5.28 -9.64
C THR A 39 4.88 -5.27 -8.47
N LEU A 40 4.64 -6.42 -7.87
CA LEU A 40 3.73 -6.50 -6.72
C LEU A 40 4.26 -5.66 -5.55
N ILE A 41 5.56 -5.75 -5.28
CA ILE A 41 6.17 -4.95 -4.23
C ILE A 41 6.06 -3.45 -4.55
N GLN A 42 6.27 -3.09 -5.82
CA GLN A 42 6.13 -1.71 -6.23
C GLN A 42 4.70 -1.20 -5.99
N MET A 43 3.71 -2.04 -6.28
CA MET A 43 2.31 -1.69 -6.05
C MET A 43 2.02 -1.46 -4.57
N LEU A 44 2.69 -2.22 -3.70
CA LEU A 44 2.53 -2.03 -2.26
C LEU A 44 3.13 -0.70 -1.82
N PHE A 45 4.31 -0.32 -2.34
CA PHE A 45 4.87 1.00 -2.04
C PHE A 45 3.92 2.10 -2.49
N ASP A 46 3.40 1.99 -3.72
CA ASP A 46 2.49 2.99 -4.26
C ASP A 46 1.22 3.11 -3.42
N GLY A 47 0.69 1.97 -3.00
CA GLY A 47 -0.51 1.95 -2.18
C GLY A 47 -0.29 2.60 -0.81
N ALA A 48 0.86 2.32 -0.19
CA ALA A 48 1.16 2.93 1.10
C ALA A 48 1.29 4.44 0.97
N MET A 49 1.97 4.91 -0.08
CA MET A 49 2.13 6.34 -0.28
C MET A 49 0.79 7.02 -0.54
N GLU A 50 -0.06 6.37 -1.32
CA GLU A 50 -1.39 6.93 -1.59
C GLU A 50 -2.20 7.06 -0.31
N ARG A 51 -2.20 6.02 0.52
CA ARG A 51 -2.94 6.06 1.78
C ARG A 51 -2.43 7.15 2.71
N LEU A 52 -1.12 7.34 2.74
CA LEU A 52 -0.54 8.37 3.61
C LEU A 52 -0.86 9.77 3.12
N ASN A 53 -0.87 9.97 1.80
CA ASN A 53 -1.27 11.27 1.27
C ASN A 53 -2.74 11.56 1.57
N MET A 54 -3.59 10.55 1.49
CA MET A 54 -4.99 10.70 1.86
C MET A 54 -5.14 10.99 3.35
N ALA A 55 -4.32 10.35 4.19
CA ALA A 55 -4.37 10.61 5.63
C ALA A 55 -4.03 12.06 5.93
N LYS A 56 -3.03 12.62 5.24
CA LYS A 56 -2.67 14.02 5.41
C LYS A 56 -3.83 14.95 5.03
N MET A 57 -4.50 14.61 3.93
CA MET A 57 -5.63 15.42 3.50
C MET A 57 -6.74 15.40 4.53
N HIS A 58 -7.07 14.22 5.06
CA HIS A 58 -8.12 14.11 6.06
C HIS A 58 -7.72 14.75 7.38
N MET A 59 -6.43 14.70 7.71
CA MET A 59 -5.92 15.36 8.89
C MET A 59 -6.14 16.88 8.78
N LYS A 60 -5.89 17.43 7.60
CA LYS A 60 -6.10 18.85 7.36
C LYS A 60 -7.57 19.23 7.43
N GLN A 61 -8.47 18.31 7.09
CA GLN A 61 -9.90 18.54 7.10
C GLN A 61 -10.55 18.17 8.43
N ASP A 62 -9.74 17.78 9.41
CA ASP A 62 -10.22 17.33 10.72
C ASP A 62 -11.16 16.14 10.63
N ASN A 63 -10.99 15.32 9.61
CA ASN A 63 -11.76 14.10 9.48
C ASN A 63 -11.00 12.97 10.18
N ILE A 64 -11.24 12.84 11.48
CA ILE A 64 -10.47 11.93 12.33
C ILE A 64 -10.67 10.48 11.90
N ALA A 65 -11.88 10.09 11.57
CA ALA A 65 -12.17 8.70 11.21
C ALA A 65 -11.43 8.28 9.96
N LEU A 66 -11.48 9.08 8.90
CA LEU A 66 -10.82 8.74 7.65
C LEU A 66 -9.30 8.88 7.75
N LYS A 67 -8.82 9.83 8.54
CA LYS A 67 -7.39 9.93 8.82
C LYS A 67 -6.90 8.62 9.43
N GLY A 68 -7.58 8.16 10.47
CA GLY A 68 -7.17 6.93 11.16
C GLY A 68 -7.26 5.70 10.27
N GLU A 69 -8.32 5.63 9.47
CA GLU A 69 -8.48 4.49 8.56
C GLU A 69 -7.35 4.42 7.55
N ASN A 70 -6.97 5.56 6.97
CA ASN A 70 -5.91 5.57 5.96
C ASN A 70 -4.55 5.28 6.58
N ILE A 71 -4.28 5.78 7.79
CA ILE A 71 -3.03 5.44 8.47
C ILE A 71 -2.98 3.95 8.77
N SER A 72 -4.10 3.37 9.25
CA SER A 72 -4.13 1.95 9.55
C SER A 72 -3.89 1.10 8.31
N ARG A 73 -4.44 1.51 7.17
CA ARG A 73 -4.22 0.78 5.94
C ARG A 73 -2.77 0.88 5.49
N ALA A 74 -2.15 2.05 5.65
CA ALA A 74 -0.74 2.20 5.33
C ALA A 74 0.12 1.30 6.21
N ILE A 75 -0.20 1.23 7.51
CA ILE A 75 0.52 0.36 8.43
C ILE A 75 0.40 -1.10 7.99
N SER A 76 -0.80 -1.52 7.58
CA SER A 76 -1.01 -2.88 7.10
C SER A 76 -0.20 -3.19 5.84
N ILE A 77 -0.11 -2.22 4.92
CA ILE A 77 0.68 -2.40 3.71
C ILE A 77 2.16 -2.53 4.08
N LEU A 78 2.65 -1.68 4.99
CA LEU A 78 4.03 -1.78 5.45
C LEU A 78 4.29 -3.11 6.12
N ASP A 79 3.31 -3.64 6.84
CA ASP A 79 3.45 -4.95 7.45
C ASP A 79 3.56 -6.04 6.39
N GLY A 80 2.80 -5.92 5.31
CA GLY A 80 2.92 -6.85 4.18
C GLY A 80 4.29 -6.79 3.55
N LEU A 81 4.84 -5.58 3.38
CA LEU A 81 6.20 -5.42 2.87
C LEU A 81 7.21 -6.05 3.82
N ARG A 82 7.01 -5.85 5.11
CA ARG A 82 7.91 -6.38 6.13
C ARG A 82 7.91 -7.91 6.12
N THR A 83 6.72 -8.53 6.04
CA THR A 83 6.62 -9.98 6.06
C THR A 83 7.07 -10.61 4.74
N SER A 84 7.20 -9.82 3.67
CA SER A 84 7.68 -10.35 2.40
C SER A 84 9.20 -10.42 2.34
N LEU A 85 9.90 -9.89 3.34
CA LEU A 85 11.36 -9.92 3.35
C LEU A 85 11.87 -11.34 3.54
N ASP A 86 12.87 -11.70 2.74
CA ASP A 86 13.56 -12.98 2.91
C ASP A 86 14.77 -12.72 3.78
N MET A 87 14.62 -12.94 5.08
CA MET A 87 15.66 -12.60 6.05
C MET A 87 16.92 -13.43 5.83
N LYS A 88 16.75 -14.64 5.30
CA LYS A 88 17.88 -15.52 5.09
C LYS A 88 18.67 -15.11 3.87
N ALA A 89 17.99 -14.91 2.75
CA ALA A 89 18.67 -14.55 1.51
C ALA A 89 19.10 -13.08 1.51
N GLY A 90 18.34 -12.20 2.15
CA GLY A 90 18.61 -10.78 2.16
C GLY A 90 19.67 -10.32 3.16
N GLY A 91 19.96 -11.16 4.16
CA GLY A 91 21.01 -10.86 5.13
C GLY A 91 20.85 -9.49 5.78
N GLU A 92 21.93 -8.74 5.79
CA GLU A 92 21.98 -7.44 6.45
C GLU A 92 20.99 -6.43 5.83
N ILE A 93 20.81 -6.50 4.51
CA ILE A 93 19.88 -5.59 3.84
C ILE A 93 18.46 -5.85 4.32
N ALA A 94 18.08 -7.12 4.42
CA ALA A 94 16.75 -7.45 4.91
C ALA A 94 16.57 -7.05 6.36
N GLU A 95 17.60 -7.20 7.19
CA GLU A 95 17.53 -6.78 8.59
C GLU A 95 17.34 -5.28 8.69
N ASN A 96 18.06 -4.52 7.87
CA ASN A 96 17.95 -3.07 7.88
C ASN A 96 16.57 -2.62 7.42
N LEU A 97 16.03 -3.26 6.39
CA LEU A 97 14.70 -2.94 5.91
C LEU A 97 13.64 -3.29 6.95
N GLU A 98 13.81 -4.43 7.62
CA GLU A 98 12.88 -4.85 8.65
C GLU A 98 12.82 -3.80 9.77
N SER A 99 13.99 -3.32 10.20
CA SER A 99 14.06 -2.28 11.22
C SER A 99 13.42 -0.99 10.75
N LEU A 100 13.62 -0.64 9.49
CA LEU A 100 13.07 0.58 8.93
C LEU A 100 11.54 0.51 8.82
N TYR A 101 11.01 -0.64 8.37
CA TYR A 101 9.57 -0.82 8.32
C TYR A 101 8.96 -0.73 9.73
N ASP A 102 9.62 -1.34 10.71
CA ASP A 102 9.16 -1.26 12.10
C ASP A 102 9.14 0.19 12.57
N TYR A 103 10.20 0.94 12.29
CA TYR A 103 10.29 2.35 12.65
C TYR A 103 9.15 3.14 12.02
N MET A 104 8.91 2.92 10.72
CA MET A 104 7.87 3.66 10.02
C MET A 104 6.48 3.34 10.58
N GLN A 105 6.22 2.08 10.90
CA GLN A 105 4.93 1.71 11.48
C GLN A 105 4.72 2.40 12.83
N ARG A 106 5.77 2.46 13.65
CA ARG A 106 5.67 3.14 14.94
C ARG A 106 5.47 4.63 14.79
N GLN A 107 6.16 5.25 13.82
CA GLN A 107 5.99 6.67 13.58
C GLN A 107 4.58 7.00 13.12
N LEU A 108 3.97 6.11 12.34
CA LEU A 108 2.60 6.33 11.88
C LEU A 108 1.59 6.23 13.02
N LEU A 109 1.84 5.35 13.99
CA LEU A 109 0.98 5.30 15.18
C LEU A 109 1.06 6.61 15.95
N VAL A 110 2.26 7.15 16.12
CA VAL A 110 2.44 8.43 16.82
C VAL A 110 1.80 9.56 16.01
N ALA A 111 1.96 9.54 14.68
CA ALA A 111 1.37 10.57 13.83
C ALA A 111 -0.15 10.61 13.99
N ASN A 112 -0.76 9.43 14.13
CA ASN A 112 -2.21 9.35 14.30
C ASN A 112 -2.65 9.89 15.65
N VAL A 113 -1.96 9.48 16.71
CA VAL A 113 -2.31 9.93 18.06
C VAL A 113 -2.08 11.43 18.24
N ASP A 114 -0.95 11.94 17.75
CA ASP A 114 -0.57 13.33 17.93
C ASP A 114 -1.04 14.25 16.82
N ASN A 115 -1.71 13.71 15.81
CA ASN A 115 -2.17 14.47 14.65
C ASN A 115 -0.99 15.21 14.01
N ASN A 116 0.12 14.52 13.82
CA ASN A 116 1.38 15.11 13.39
C ASN A 116 1.69 14.76 11.94
N ALA A 117 1.42 15.72 11.03
CA ALA A 117 1.64 15.52 9.60
C ALA A 117 3.12 15.39 9.26
N ASP A 118 4.01 15.99 10.05
CA ASP A 118 5.44 15.91 9.76
C ASP A 118 5.94 14.47 9.85
N LYS A 119 5.38 13.68 10.75
CA LYS A 119 5.77 12.28 10.86
C LYS A 119 5.28 11.47 9.66
N ILE A 120 4.13 11.84 9.11
CA ILE A 120 3.66 11.20 7.87
C ILE A 120 4.60 11.57 6.73
N ASP A 121 5.02 12.84 6.67
CA ASP A 121 5.94 13.28 5.62
C ASP A 121 7.28 12.54 5.70
N GLU A 122 7.76 12.32 6.93
CA GLU A 122 8.99 11.56 7.10
C GLU A 122 8.85 10.15 6.54
N VAL A 123 7.75 9.48 6.87
CA VAL A 123 7.51 8.13 6.38
C VAL A 123 7.37 8.11 4.86
N LEU A 124 6.65 9.10 4.30
CA LEU A 124 6.53 9.20 2.85
C LEU A 124 7.90 9.33 2.18
N SER A 125 8.78 10.14 2.76
CA SER A 125 10.12 10.33 2.22
C SER A 125 10.90 9.02 2.27
N LEU A 126 10.82 8.28 3.38
CA LEU A 126 11.51 7.01 3.51
C LEU A 126 10.99 5.97 2.52
N ILE A 127 9.67 5.88 2.38
CA ILE A 127 9.08 4.94 1.42
C ILE A 127 9.53 5.30 0.00
N GLY A 128 9.55 6.59 -0.31
CA GLY A 128 9.98 7.04 -1.63
C GLY A 128 11.41 6.64 -1.95
N GLU A 129 12.30 6.72 -0.95
CA GLU A 129 13.69 6.33 -1.14
C GLU A 129 13.81 4.82 -1.35
N ILE A 130 13.10 4.03 -0.56
CA ILE A 130 13.11 2.58 -0.71
C ILE A 130 12.55 2.19 -2.08
N ARG A 131 11.45 2.83 -2.47
CA ARG A 131 10.81 2.57 -3.75
C ARG A 131 11.76 2.88 -4.91
N SER A 132 12.48 3.99 -4.82
CA SER A 132 13.43 4.35 -5.86
C SER A 132 14.50 3.29 -6.03
N GLY A 133 15.05 2.79 -4.92
CA GLY A 133 16.02 1.72 -4.96
C GLY A 133 15.44 0.45 -5.56
N TRP A 134 14.21 0.13 -5.18
CA TRP A 134 13.55 -1.06 -5.70
C TRP A 134 13.36 -0.99 -7.21
N MET A 135 12.92 0.16 -7.70
CA MET A 135 12.67 0.34 -9.13
C MET A 135 13.96 0.37 -9.97
N ALA A 136 15.08 0.65 -9.34
CA ALA A 136 16.36 0.69 -10.04
C ALA A 136 16.97 -0.69 -10.26
N ILE A 137 16.37 -1.75 -9.72
CA ILE A 137 16.90 -3.10 -9.86
C ILE A 137 16.82 -3.53 -11.33
N PRO A 138 17.93 -4.00 -11.92
CA PRO A 138 17.93 -4.41 -13.33
C PRO A 138 16.96 -5.53 -13.63
N GLN A 139 16.45 -5.52 -14.85
CA GLN A 139 15.44 -6.48 -15.28
C GLN A 139 15.92 -7.93 -15.14
N GLU A 140 17.20 -8.18 -15.40
CA GLU A 140 17.75 -9.54 -15.30
C GLU A 140 17.64 -10.06 -13.87
N ILE A 141 17.90 -9.21 -12.89
CA ILE A 141 17.81 -9.60 -11.50
C ILE A 141 16.35 -9.82 -11.09
N ARG A 142 15.44 -8.98 -11.63
CA ARG A 142 14.02 -9.18 -11.37
C ARG A 142 13.54 -10.54 -11.85
N ASN A 143 13.96 -10.92 -13.06
CA ASN A 143 13.55 -12.19 -13.64
C ASN A 143 14.11 -13.37 -12.84
N THR A 144 15.36 -13.25 -12.39
CA THR A 144 15.96 -14.29 -11.56
C THR A 144 15.19 -14.47 -10.25
N ALA A 145 14.85 -13.36 -9.60
CA ALA A 145 14.09 -13.41 -8.36
C ALA A 145 12.73 -14.05 -8.58
N LYS A 146 12.10 -13.76 -9.74
CA LYS A 146 10.81 -14.33 -10.06
C LYS A 146 10.89 -15.84 -10.22
N ILE A 147 11.94 -16.29 -10.91
CA ILE A 147 12.13 -17.72 -11.12
C ILE A 147 12.35 -18.43 -9.78
N GLU A 148 13.17 -17.86 -8.91
CA GLU A 148 13.40 -18.43 -7.60
C GLU A 148 12.13 -18.51 -6.78
N THR A 149 11.30 -17.48 -6.90
CA THR A 149 10.03 -17.46 -6.18
C THR A 149 9.12 -18.58 -6.68
N ILE A 150 9.12 -18.81 -7.97
CA ILE A 150 8.28 -19.86 -8.55
C ILE A 150 8.76 -21.25 -8.12
N GLU A 151 10.06 -21.42 -8.05
CA GLU A 151 10.62 -22.73 -7.70
C GLU A 151 10.50 -23.03 -6.21
N LYS A 152 10.28 -22.01 -5.40
CA LYS A 152 10.10 -22.23 -3.98
C LYS A 152 8.64 -22.51 -3.66
#